data_2c73c09d6b554b6f7c6314df0d95e9bd
#
_entry.id   2c73c09d6b554b6f7c6314df0d95e9bd
#
_cell.length_a   1.000
_cell.length_b   1.000
_cell.length_c   1.000
_cell.angle_alpha   90.00
_cell.angle_beta   90.00
_cell.angle_gamma   90.00
#
_symmetry.space_group_name_H-M   'P 1'
#
loop_
_entity.id
_entity.type
_entity.pdbx_description
1 polymer ?
#
loop_
_entity_poly.entity_id
_entity_poly.type
_entity_poly.pdbx_seq_one_letter_code
_entity_poly.pdbx_strand_id
1 'polypeptide(L)'
;MLPRLLLDTHIVVRWLTNPKKLSREQIRVLEAAVRCAEPVALSAMSLLEIAVLSSAGKLGIKVPLDELFEDLEAPLFQILPITREVAAEVALLGTLRDPTDRAIVATARVHRLRLVTSDQRIIESKLVPVVA
;
A
#
# COMPACT_ATOMS: atom_id res chain seq x y z
N MET A 1 15.63 -1.84 -10.75
CA MET A 1 15.73 -2.02 -9.29
C MET A 1 14.41 -2.54 -8.74
N LEU A 2 14.46 -3.52 -7.84
CA LEU A 2 13.26 -4.05 -7.20
C LEU A 2 12.84 -3.13 -6.04
N PRO A 3 11.53 -2.97 -5.80
CA PRO A 3 11.06 -2.20 -4.66
C PRO A 3 11.40 -2.90 -3.34
N ARG A 4 11.53 -2.12 -2.28
CA ARG A 4 11.71 -2.62 -0.90
C ARG A 4 10.50 -2.31 -0.03
N LEU A 5 9.69 -1.35 -0.46
CA LEU A 5 8.52 -0.88 0.28
C LEU A 5 7.25 -1.23 -0.46
N LEU A 6 6.25 -1.69 0.27
CA LEU A 6 4.88 -1.79 -0.20
C LEU A 6 4.05 -0.77 0.58
N LEU A 7 3.25 0.03 -0.11
CA LEU A 7 2.42 1.03 0.54
C LEU A 7 1.02 0.48 0.76
N ASP A 8 0.52 0.59 1.98
CA ASP A 8 -0.89 0.35 2.25
C ASP A 8 -1.74 1.41 1.54
N THR A 9 -2.98 1.10 1.25
CA THR A 9 -3.86 1.96 0.45
C THR A 9 -3.95 3.38 1.01
N HIS A 10 -4.19 3.53 2.32
CA HIS A 10 -4.29 4.85 2.91
C HIS A 10 -2.98 5.65 2.86
N ILE A 11 -1.84 4.97 2.86
CA ILE A 11 -0.53 5.63 2.78
C ILE A 11 -0.34 6.26 1.40
N VAL A 12 -0.58 5.52 0.32
CA VAL A 12 -0.41 6.08 -1.02
C VAL A 12 -1.37 7.22 -1.29
N VAL A 13 -2.62 7.10 -0.84
CA VAL A 13 -3.62 8.16 -0.98
C VAL A 13 -3.17 9.41 -0.23
N ARG A 14 -2.73 9.27 1.01
CA ARG A 14 -2.22 10.40 1.80
C ARG A 14 -0.98 11.02 1.19
N TRP A 15 -0.06 10.21 0.72
CA TRP A 15 1.18 10.72 0.12
C TRP A 15 0.89 11.59 -1.10
N LEU A 16 -0.06 11.19 -1.94
CA LEU A 16 -0.41 11.92 -3.16
C LEU A 16 -1.36 13.09 -2.92
N THR A 17 -2.14 13.08 -1.84
CA THR A 17 -3.20 14.08 -1.64
C THR A 17 -3.05 14.92 -0.37
N ASN A 18 -2.47 14.38 0.69
CA ASN A 18 -2.30 15.08 1.96
C ASN A 18 -1.14 14.48 2.77
N PRO A 19 0.12 14.71 2.36
CA PRO A 19 1.28 14.09 3.00
C PRO A 19 1.48 14.50 4.46
N LYS A 20 0.83 15.56 4.93
CA LYS A 20 0.89 15.97 6.34
C LYS A 20 0.34 14.91 7.29
N LYS A 21 -0.49 13.99 6.80
CA LYS A 21 -1.04 12.89 7.59
C LYS A 21 -0.08 11.72 7.76
N LEU A 22 1.06 11.74 7.09
CA LEU A 22 2.07 10.69 7.23
C LEU A 22 2.96 10.96 8.44
N SER A 23 3.47 9.89 9.06
CA SER A 23 4.45 10.03 10.14
C SER A 23 5.80 10.48 9.59
N ARG A 24 6.67 10.96 10.49
CA ARG A 24 8.04 11.35 10.11
C ARG A 24 8.81 10.20 9.50
N GLU A 25 8.68 9.01 10.09
CA GLU A 25 9.39 7.83 9.59
C GLU A 25 8.86 7.41 8.22
N GLN A 26 7.56 7.48 8.00
CA GLN A 26 6.97 7.21 6.70
C GLN A 26 7.47 8.17 5.63
N ILE A 27 7.46 9.47 5.93
CA ILE A 27 7.99 10.48 5.01
C ILE A 27 9.46 10.23 4.73
N ARG A 28 10.25 9.93 5.75
CA ARG A 28 11.69 9.70 5.62
C ARG A 28 11.99 8.56 4.64
N VAL A 29 11.31 7.41 4.78
CA VAL A 29 11.57 6.26 3.90
C VAL A 29 11.06 6.51 2.48
N LEU A 30 9.95 7.21 2.32
CA LEU A 30 9.41 7.54 0.99
C LEU A 30 10.30 8.52 0.26
N GLU A 31 10.75 9.57 0.94
CA GLU A 31 11.69 10.54 0.34
C GLU A 31 13.02 9.88 -0.02
N ALA A 32 13.51 8.96 0.81
CA ALA A 32 14.72 8.21 0.51
C ALA A 32 14.56 7.38 -0.76
N ALA A 33 13.42 6.71 -0.94
CA ALA A 33 13.13 5.95 -2.14
C ALA A 33 13.14 6.84 -3.39
N VAL A 34 12.52 8.03 -3.30
CA VAL A 34 12.52 9.00 -4.41
C VAL A 34 13.94 9.45 -4.74
N ARG A 35 14.74 9.82 -3.75
CA ARG A 35 16.12 10.26 -3.97
C ARG A 35 16.98 9.18 -4.61
N CYS A 36 16.76 7.94 -4.27
CA CYS A 36 17.52 6.80 -4.80
C CYS A 36 16.95 6.25 -6.10
N ALA A 37 15.92 6.86 -6.65
CA ALA A 37 15.16 6.36 -7.81
C ALA A 37 14.71 4.91 -7.62
N GLU A 38 14.39 4.53 -6.38
CA GLU A 38 13.89 3.20 -6.03
C GLU A 38 12.38 3.19 -6.14
N PRO A 39 11.77 2.28 -6.94
CA PRO A 39 10.33 2.22 -7.03
C PRO A 39 9.72 1.77 -5.71
N VAL A 40 8.48 2.17 -5.47
CA VAL A 40 7.66 1.68 -4.37
C VAL A 40 6.54 0.82 -4.93
N ALA A 41 6.18 -0.23 -4.21
CA ALA A 41 5.18 -1.17 -4.68
C ALA A 41 3.79 -0.84 -4.12
N LEU A 42 2.78 -1.18 -4.91
CA LEU A 42 1.37 -1.20 -4.50
C LEU A 42 0.80 -2.58 -4.84
N SER A 43 -0.07 -3.09 -4.00
CA SER A 43 -0.88 -4.25 -4.36
C SER A 43 -1.95 -3.83 -5.37
N ALA A 44 -2.22 -4.70 -6.36
CA ALA A 44 -3.38 -4.51 -7.25
C ALA A 44 -4.67 -4.36 -6.45
N MET A 45 -4.76 -4.95 -5.26
CA MET A 45 -5.92 -4.82 -4.36
C MET A 45 -6.13 -3.37 -3.91
N SER A 46 -5.07 -2.58 -3.79
CA SER A 46 -5.20 -1.16 -3.42
C SER A 46 -5.94 -0.36 -4.49
N LEU A 47 -5.75 -0.69 -5.77
CA LEU A 47 -6.51 -0.03 -6.85
C LEU A 47 -8.01 -0.30 -6.70
N LEU A 48 -8.36 -1.54 -6.42
CA LEU A 48 -9.76 -1.93 -6.19
C LEU A 48 -10.34 -1.22 -4.96
N GLU A 49 -9.60 -1.20 -3.87
CA GLU A 49 -10.03 -0.53 -2.64
C GLU A 49 -10.26 0.97 -2.86
N ILE A 50 -9.36 1.64 -3.56
CA ILE A 50 -9.51 3.06 -3.90
C ILE A 50 -10.80 3.28 -4.71
N ALA A 51 -11.06 2.45 -5.71
CA ALA A 51 -12.27 2.56 -6.52
C ALA A 51 -13.54 2.35 -5.69
N VAL A 52 -13.55 1.37 -4.80
CA VAL A 52 -14.70 1.09 -3.92
C VAL A 52 -14.93 2.24 -2.94
N LEU A 53 -13.87 2.74 -2.31
CA LEU A 53 -13.98 3.89 -1.40
C LEU A 53 -14.47 5.15 -2.12
N SER A 54 -13.99 5.38 -3.34
CA SER A 54 -14.42 6.51 -4.16
C SER A 54 -15.91 6.41 -4.48
N SER A 55 -16.39 5.23 -4.91
CA SER A 55 -17.80 5.04 -5.25
C SER A 55 -18.73 5.19 -4.04
N ALA A 56 -18.23 4.88 -2.85
CA ALA A 56 -18.98 5.01 -1.60
C ALA A 56 -18.88 6.42 -0.99
N GLY A 57 -18.15 7.35 -1.62
CA GLY A 57 -17.92 8.69 -1.08
C GLY A 57 -17.05 8.72 0.16
N LYS A 58 -16.25 7.67 0.38
CA LYS A 58 -15.44 7.49 1.62
C LYS A 58 -13.95 7.73 1.42
N LEU A 59 -13.51 8.08 0.21
CA LEU A 59 -12.08 8.27 -0.05
C LEU A 59 -11.53 9.54 0.61
N GLY A 60 -12.39 10.55 0.81
CA GLY A 60 -12.02 11.75 1.55
C GLY A 60 -11.03 12.67 0.84
N ILE A 61 -10.96 12.60 -0.48
CA ILE A 61 -10.07 13.43 -1.29
C ILE A 61 -10.88 14.28 -2.28
N LYS A 62 -10.27 15.39 -2.70
CA LYS A 62 -10.88 16.32 -3.67
C LYS A 62 -10.36 16.12 -5.08
N VAL A 63 -9.43 15.19 -5.27
CA VAL A 63 -8.82 14.89 -6.56
C VAL A 63 -9.71 13.89 -7.31
N PRO A 64 -9.96 14.09 -8.62
CA PRO A 64 -10.70 13.11 -9.41
C PRO A 64 -10.01 11.75 -9.42
N LEU A 65 -10.81 10.67 -9.44
CA LEU A 65 -10.29 9.31 -9.40
C LEU A 65 -9.33 9.02 -10.57
N ASP A 66 -9.67 9.46 -11.78
CA ASP A 66 -8.82 9.24 -12.95
C ASP A 66 -7.45 9.89 -12.79
N GLU A 67 -7.40 11.08 -12.21
CA GLU A 67 -6.14 11.77 -11.94
C GLU A 67 -5.27 11.00 -10.92
N LEU A 68 -5.90 10.46 -9.87
CA LEU A 68 -5.20 9.65 -8.91
C LEU A 68 -4.63 8.38 -9.56
N PHE A 69 -5.41 7.72 -10.41
CA PHE A 69 -4.93 6.53 -11.12
C PHE A 69 -3.82 6.86 -12.11
N GLU A 70 -3.86 8.01 -12.78
CA GLU A 70 -2.75 8.45 -13.63
C GLU A 70 -1.46 8.62 -12.83
N ASP A 71 -1.54 9.19 -11.64
CA ASP A 71 -0.37 9.33 -10.76
C ASP A 71 0.22 7.97 -10.39
N LEU A 72 -0.63 6.96 -10.20
CA LEU A 72 -0.18 5.61 -9.86
C LEU A 72 0.43 4.83 -11.04
N GLU A 73 0.29 5.33 -12.26
CA GLU A 73 0.94 4.77 -13.44
C GLU A 73 2.36 5.31 -13.64
N ALA A 74 2.78 6.29 -12.84
CA ALA A 74 4.13 6.85 -12.92
C ALA A 74 5.19 5.80 -12.62
N PRO A 75 6.41 5.92 -13.20
CA PRO A 75 7.49 4.94 -13.00
C PRO A 75 7.90 4.71 -11.55
N LEU A 76 7.59 5.67 -10.66
CA LEU A 76 7.85 5.53 -9.22
C LEU A 76 7.10 4.34 -8.62
N PHE A 77 5.92 4.02 -9.14
CA PHE A 77 5.06 2.98 -8.60
C PHE A 77 5.16 1.70 -9.40
N GLN A 78 5.23 0.58 -8.69
CA GLN A 78 5.16 -0.75 -9.30
C GLN A 78 3.93 -1.46 -8.73
N ILE A 79 2.94 -1.72 -9.59
CA ILE A 79 1.72 -2.42 -9.19
C ILE A 79 2.01 -3.92 -9.20
N LEU A 80 1.86 -4.57 -8.06
CA LEU A 80 2.07 -6.01 -7.93
C LEU A 80 0.74 -6.75 -8.04
N PRO A 81 0.65 -7.75 -8.93
CA PRO A 81 -0.60 -8.50 -9.14
C PRO A 81 -0.90 -9.42 -7.96
N ILE A 82 -2.15 -9.85 -7.88
CA ILE A 82 -2.55 -10.92 -6.96
C ILE A 82 -2.24 -12.23 -7.65
N THR A 83 -1.04 -12.75 -7.39
CA THR A 83 -0.59 -14.01 -7.96
C THR A 83 -1.15 -15.20 -7.18
N ARG A 84 -0.93 -16.40 -7.70
CA ARG A 84 -1.27 -17.65 -7.01
C ARG A 84 -0.58 -17.72 -5.65
N GLU A 85 0.69 -17.32 -5.57
CA GLU A 85 1.47 -17.33 -4.33
C GLU A 85 0.87 -16.36 -3.30
N VAL A 86 0.50 -15.16 -3.74
CA VAL A 86 -0.15 -14.18 -2.87
C VAL A 86 -1.49 -14.71 -2.38
N ALA A 87 -2.30 -15.27 -3.27
CA ALA A 87 -3.61 -15.83 -2.90
C ALA A 87 -3.47 -16.99 -1.89
N ALA A 88 -2.49 -17.87 -2.08
CA ALA A 88 -2.22 -18.95 -1.14
C ALA A 88 -1.82 -18.42 0.24
N GLU A 89 -0.99 -17.37 0.28
CA GLU A 89 -0.58 -16.72 1.53
C GLU A 89 -1.78 -16.10 2.25
N VAL A 90 -2.73 -15.50 1.52
CA VAL A 90 -3.96 -14.93 2.10
C VAL A 90 -4.69 -15.97 2.94
N ALA A 91 -4.74 -17.22 2.50
CA ALA A 91 -5.42 -18.30 3.21
C ALA A 91 -4.80 -18.58 4.59
N LEU A 92 -3.53 -18.21 4.79
CA LEU A 92 -2.82 -18.43 6.06
C LEU A 92 -2.96 -17.26 7.04
N LEU A 93 -3.56 -16.16 6.63
CA LEU A 93 -3.61 -14.92 7.41
C LEU A 93 -4.97 -14.70 8.08
N GLY A 94 -5.58 -15.78 8.58
CA GLY A 94 -6.93 -15.75 9.15
C GLY A 94 -7.09 -14.87 10.40
N THR A 95 -6.00 -14.44 11.05
CA THR A 95 -6.06 -13.51 12.16
C THR A 95 -6.43 -12.08 11.72
N LEU A 96 -6.21 -11.74 10.46
CA LEU A 96 -6.72 -10.51 9.86
C LEU A 96 -8.08 -10.82 9.25
N ARG A 97 -9.11 -10.04 9.59
CA ARG A 97 -10.48 -10.29 9.13
C ARG A 97 -10.75 -9.74 7.74
N ASP A 98 -10.20 -8.56 7.45
CA ASP A 98 -10.48 -7.86 6.20
C ASP A 98 -9.70 -8.52 5.06
N PRO A 99 -10.39 -8.97 3.98
CA PRO A 99 -9.71 -9.58 2.83
C PRO A 99 -8.71 -8.65 2.14
N THR A 100 -8.98 -7.34 2.10
CA THR A 100 -8.06 -6.37 1.51
C THR A 100 -6.77 -6.30 2.32
N ASP A 101 -6.87 -6.24 3.65
CA ASP A 101 -5.70 -6.23 4.53
C ASP A 101 -4.87 -7.51 4.36
N ARG A 102 -5.54 -8.67 4.25
CA ARG A 102 -4.86 -9.94 4.01
C ARG A 102 -4.09 -9.92 2.69
N ALA A 103 -4.70 -9.41 1.63
CA ALA A 103 -4.08 -9.36 0.31
C ALA A 103 -2.83 -8.47 0.33
N ILE A 104 -2.90 -7.32 0.99
CA ILE A 104 -1.78 -6.39 1.09
C ILE A 104 -0.65 -7.01 1.93
N VAL A 105 -0.97 -7.55 3.09
CA VAL A 105 0.03 -8.20 3.96
C VAL A 105 0.64 -9.42 3.24
N ALA A 106 -0.17 -10.23 2.57
CA ALA A 106 0.32 -11.39 1.81
C ALA A 106 1.29 -10.96 0.70
N THR A 107 0.98 -9.87 -0.01
CA THR A 107 1.85 -9.34 -1.05
C THR A 107 3.21 -8.95 -0.46
N ALA A 108 3.21 -8.27 0.68
CA ALA A 108 4.45 -7.89 1.35
C ALA A 108 5.27 -9.12 1.77
N ARG A 109 4.62 -10.14 2.31
CA ARG A 109 5.30 -11.36 2.75
C ARG A 109 5.91 -12.13 1.58
N VAL A 110 5.15 -12.32 0.51
CA VAL A 110 5.61 -13.08 -0.67
C VAL A 110 6.80 -12.38 -1.33
N HIS A 111 6.76 -11.07 -1.45
CA HIS A 111 7.80 -10.28 -2.09
C HIS A 111 8.88 -9.78 -1.11
N ARG A 112 8.77 -10.12 0.18
CA ARG A 112 9.71 -9.72 1.23
C ARG A 112 9.89 -8.21 1.31
N LEU A 113 8.76 -7.50 1.33
CA LEU A 113 8.71 -6.05 1.40
C LEU A 113 8.39 -5.59 2.81
N ARG A 114 8.88 -4.39 3.18
CA ARG A 114 8.39 -3.71 4.37
C ARG A 114 7.09 -3.02 4.02
N LEU A 115 6.08 -3.14 4.87
CA LEU A 115 4.78 -2.52 4.64
C LEU A 115 4.72 -1.15 5.34
N VAL A 116 4.52 -0.10 4.56
CA VAL A 116 4.27 1.24 5.10
C VAL A 116 2.77 1.33 5.41
N THR A 117 2.43 1.40 6.68
CA THR A 117 1.04 1.38 7.14
C THR A 117 0.89 2.11 8.46
N SER A 118 -0.29 2.67 8.69
CA SER A 118 -0.71 3.21 9.98
C SER A 118 -1.84 2.39 10.62
N ASP A 119 -2.22 1.27 9.98
CA ASP A 119 -3.27 0.40 10.51
C ASP A 119 -2.76 -0.36 11.72
N GLN A 120 -3.33 -0.05 12.88
CA GLN A 120 -2.89 -0.61 14.14
C GLN A 120 -3.08 -2.12 14.21
N ARG A 121 -4.12 -2.66 13.58
CA ARG A 121 -4.36 -4.11 13.57
C ARG A 121 -3.25 -4.85 12.82
N ILE A 122 -2.77 -4.28 11.71
CA ILE A 122 -1.65 -4.86 10.95
C ILE A 122 -0.36 -4.73 11.75
N ILE A 123 -0.09 -3.58 12.35
CA ILE A 123 1.11 -3.35 13.15
C ILE A 123 1.18 -4.35 14.31
N GLU A 124 0.09 -4.51 15.05
CA GLU A 124 0.01 -5.41 16.19
C GLU A 124 0.07 -6.89 15.80
N SER A 125 -0.32 -7.23 14.59
CA SER A 125 -0.30 -8.62 14.11
C SER A 125 1.11 -9.22 14.02
N LYS A 126 2.11 -8.38 13.80
CA LYS A 126 3.51 -8.76 13.59
C LYS A 126 3.72 -9.76 12.46
N LEU A 127 2.79 -9.79 11.51
CA LEU A 127 2.86 -10.69 10.35
C LEU A 127 3.87 -10.25 9.30
N VAL A 128 4.25 -8.98 9.31
CA VAL A 128 5.11 -8.37 8.31
C VAL A 128 5.91 -7.22 8.96
N PRO A 129 7.16 -6.96 8.53
CA PRO A 129 7.87 -5.77 8.99
C PRO A 129 7.14 -4.52 8.51
N VAL A 130 6.95 -3.55 9.39
CA VAL A 130 6.19 -2.33 9.08
C VAL A 130 7.04 -1.07 9.24
N VAL A 131 6.63 -0.02 8.54
CA VAL A 131 7.03 1.37 8.78
C VAL A 131 5.77 2.10 9.20
N ALA A 132 5.70 2.39 10.47
CA ALA A 132 4.52 3.04 11.06
C ALA A 132 4.62 4.57 11.07
#